data_b3941e0749c11fb892a0f24368d5a98a
#
_entry.id   b3941e0749c11fb892a0f24368d5a98a
#
_cell.length_a   1.000
_cell.length_b   1.000
_cell.length_c   1.000
_cell.angle_alpha   90.00
_cell.angle_beta   90.00
_cell.angle_gamma   90.00
#
_symmetry.space_group_name_H-M   'P 1'
#
loop_
_entity.id
_entity.type
_entity.pdbx_description
1 polymer ?
#
loop_
_entity_poly.entity_id
_entity_poly.type
_entity_poly.pdbx_seq_one_letter_code
_entity_poly.pdbx_strand_id
1 'polypeptide(L)'
;MQRYFIYLAYDGTAYHGWQIQPNGDSVQECLMRALATLMRREVEVIGAGRTDAGGHASLMVAHFDSDEPLDTAFFTDKLNRLLPPDISVYRLRAVKPDAHARFDATARMYKYYVTTEKSPFNRQYRCRLFQTPDFERMNEAARSLFDYTDFTSFSKLHTDVKTNNCRIMHAAWTQIDDVTWVFTIQADRFLRNMVRAVVGTLLEVGRGKLTVDGFRRVIEQKDRCKAGTSVPGNALFLVDVTYPEELFISS
;
A
#
# COMPACT_ATOMS: atom_id res chain seq x y z
N MET A 1 1.82 -29.69 -8.13
CA MET A 1 2.09 -28.24 -8.06
C MET A 1 1.64 -27.70 -6.72
N GLN A 2 2.46 -26.86 -6.09
CA GLN A 2 2.15 -26.25 -4.80
C GLN A 2 2.20 -24.73 -4.90
N ARG A 3 1.16 -24.04 -4.45
CA ARG A 3 1.13 -22.57 -4.39
C ARG A 3 1.64 -22.08 -3.04
N TYR A 4 2.42 -21.00 -3.07
CA TYR A 4 2.96 -20.34 -1.88
C TYR A 4 2.59 -18.86 -1.88
N PHE A 5 2.24 -18.35 -0.69
CA PHE A 5 2.27 -16.92 -0.42
C PHE A 5 3.65 -16.54 0.10
N ILE A 6 4.20 -15.48 -0.49
CA ILE A 6 5.46 -14.89 -0.08
C ILE A 6 5.18 -13.56 0.60
N TYR A 7 5.70 -13.40 1.80
CA TYR A 7 5.57 -12.20 2.62
C TYR A 7 6.87 -11.43 2.55
N LEU A 8 6.82 -10.16 2.10
CA LEU A 8 8.02 -9.37 1.87
C LEU A 8 7.83 -7.92 2.25
N ALA A 9 8.96 -7.23 2.40
CA ALA A 9 9.05 -5.80 2.62
C ALA A 9 9.98 -5.18 1.59
N TYR A 10 9.75 -3.91 1.26
CA TYR A 10 10.67 -3.17 0.42
C TYR A 10 10.63 -1.68 0.69
N ASP A 11 11.80 -1.05 0.55
CA ASP A 11 11.97 0.38 0.38
C ASP A 11 11.79 0.69 -1.10
N GLY A 12 10.70 1.36 -1.45
CA GLY A 12 10.35 1.62 -2.84
C GLY A 12 11.06 2.79 -3.50
N THR A 13 12.02 3.43 -2.82
CA THR A 13 12.70 4.65 -3.29
C THR A 13 13.31 4.47 -4.68
N ALA A 14 13.93 3.33 -4.94
CA ALA A 14 14.61 3.04 -6.21
C ALA A 14 13.71 2.38 -7.26
N TYR A 15 12.40 2.22 -6.98
CA TYR A 15 11.51 1.45 -7.84
C TYR A 15 10.34 2.29 -8.36
N HIS A 16 9.85 1.90 -9.53
CA HIS A 16 8.62 2.43 -10.14
C HIS A 16 7.39 1.64 -9.64
N GLY A 17 7.33 1.40 -8.33
CA GLY A 17 6.27 0.64 -7.67
C GLY A 17 6.48 -0.88 -7.71
N TRP A 18 5.44 -1.60 -7.29
CA TRP A 18 5.44 -3.05 -7.27
C TRP A 18 5.41 -3.66 -8.67
N GLN A 19 4.48 -3.22 -9.51
CA GLN A 19 4.10 -3.85 -10.77
C GLN A 19 5.13 -3.63 -11.87
N ILE A 20 5.47 -4.68 -12.61
CA ILE A 20 6.28 -4.60 -13.84
C ILE A 20 5.64 -3.61 -14.81
N GLN A 21 6.45 -2.72 -15.36
CA GLN A 21 6.06 -1.77 -16.38
C GLN A 21 7.24 -1.48 -17.30
N PRO A 22 6.97 -0.99 -18.55
CA PRO A 22 8.03 -0.86 -19.58
C PRO A 22 9.15 0.12 -19.22
N ASN A 23 8.89 1.08 -18.34
CA ASN A 23 9.72 2.29 -18.18
C ASN A 23 10.51 2.36 -16.87
N GLY A 24 10.75 1.24 -16.20
CA GLY A 24 11.56 1.29 -14.99
C GLY A 24 11.54 0.00 -14.18
N ASP A 25 12.46 -0.07 -13.24
CA ASP A 25 12.60 -1.21 -12.35
C ASP A 25 11.41 -1.32 -11.40
N SER A 26 10.95 -2.53 -11.19
CA SER A 26 9.87 -2.85 -10.25
C SER A 26 10.31 -3.88 -9.23
N VAL A 27 9.65 -3.88 -8.07
CA VAL A 27 9.92 -4.88 -7.03
C VAL A 27 9.55 -6.29 -7.52
N GLN A 28 8.43 -6.41 -8.23
CA GLN A 28 7.95 -7.67 -8.81
C GLN A 28 9.01 -8.30 -9.72
N GLU A 29 9.63 -7.53 -10.58
CA GLU A 29 10.67 -8.02 -11.48
C GLU A 29 11.90 -8.52 -10.73
N CYS A 30 12.35 -7.81 -9.70
CA CYS A 30 13.46 -8.26 -8.86
C CYS A 30 13.15 -9.59 -8.17
N LEU A 31 11.94 -9.74 -7.64
CA LEU A 31 11.51 -10.97 -7.00
C LEU A 31 11.41 -12.13 -8.00
N MET A 32 10.85 -11.88 -9.17
CA MET A 32 10.75 -12.89 -10.23
C MET A 32 12.13 -13.35 -10.68
N ARG A 33 13.08 -12.46 -10.80
CA ARG A 33 14.47 -12.77 -11.16
C ARG A 33 15.14 -13.67 -10.12
N ALA A 34 14.97 -13.35 -8.83
CA ALA A 34 15.51 -14.15 -7.73
C ALA A 34 14.90 -15.56 -7.69
N LEU A 35 13.57 -15.65 -7.85
CA LEU A 35 12.87 -16.93 -7.92
C LEU A 35 13.31 -17.75 -9.12
N ALA A 36 13.45 -17.14 -10.29
CA ALA A 36 13.89 -17.82 -11.50
C ALA A 36 15.30 -18.41 -11.33
N THR A 37 16.19 -17.68 -10.65
CA THR A 37 17.55 -18.16 -10.36
C THR A 37 17.52 -19.41 -9.47
N LEU A 38 16.71 -19.41 -8.42
CA LEU A 38 16.61 -20.54 -7.47
C LEU A 38 15.89 -21.74 -8.07
N MET A 39 14.83 -21.50 -8.82
CA MET A 39 13.95 -22.55 -9.36
C MET A 39 14.40 -23.02 -10.75
N ARG A 40 15.36 -22.34 -11.35
CA ARG A 40 15.92 -22.64 -12.69
C ARG A 40 14.86 -22.68 -13.78
N ARG A 41 13.87 -21.83 -13.68
CA ARG A 41 12.81 -21.63 -14.66
C ARG A 41 12.18 -20.26 -14.47
N GLU A 42 11.44 -19.78 -15.46
CA GLU A 42 10.63 -18.58 -15.28
C GLU A 42 9.51 -18.83 -14.27
N VAL A 43 9.29 -17.87 -13.39
CA VAL A 43 8.28 -17.94 -12.35
C VAL A 43 7.41 -16.69 -12.43
N GLU A 44 6.10 -16.90 -12.57
CA GLU A 44 5.13 -15.81 -12.50
C GLU A 44 4.83 -15.48 -11.04
N VAL A 45 4.80 -14.19 -10.73
CA VAL A 45 4.49 -13.68 -9.38
C VAL A 45 3.34 -12.69 -9.47
N ILE A 46 2.33 -12.88 -8.64
CA ILE A 46 1.15 -12.00 -8.58
C ILE A 46 1.06 -11.40 -7.19
N GLY A 47 1.09 -10.07 -7.09
CA GLY A 47 1.00 -9.35 -5.83
C GLY A 47 -0.42 -9.06 -5.40
N ALA A 48 -0.59 -8.71 -4.11
CA ALA A 48 -1.87 -8.35 -3.51
C ALA A 48 -2.48 -7.06 -4.07
N GLY A 49 -1.67 -6.25 -4.72
CA GLY A 49 -2.08 -5.00 -5.35
C GLY A 49 -0.89 -4.25 -5.89
N ARG A 50 -1.15 -3.10 -6.49
CA ARG A 50 -0.11 -2.21 -7.00
C ARG A 50 0.26 -1.19 -5.92
N THR A 51 1.54 -0.82 -5.86
CA THR A 51 1.99 0.34 -5.10
C THR A 51 2.53 1.38 -6.07
N ASP A 52 2.47 2.65 -5.67
CA ASP A 52 2.93 3.76 -6.51
C ASP A 52 4.46 3.84 -6.56
N ALA A 53 4.99 4.47 -7.59
CA ALA A 53 6.41 4.76 -7.70
C ALA A 53 6.91 5.48 -6.44
N GLY A 54 8.00 4.98 -5.85
CA GLY A 54 8.58 5.52 -4.64
C GLY A 54 7.87 5.13 -3.34
N GLY A 55 6.70 4.50 -3.41
CA GLY A 55 5.98 4.00 -2.24
C GLY A 55 6.58 2.71 -1.69
N HIS A 56 6.45 2.52 -0.38
CA HIS A 56 7.07 1.42 0.35
C HIS A 56 6.04 0.37 0.78
N ALA A 57 6.53 -0.79 1.18
CA ALA A 57 5.73 -1.78 1.88
C ALA A 57 6.53 -2.36 3.05
N SER A 58 6.01 -2.26 4.24
CA SER A 58 6.51 -3.07 5.35
C SER A 58 5.93 -4.47 5.33
N LEU A 59 4.82 -4.65 4.60
CA LEU A 59 4.26 -5.97 4.29
C LEU A 59 3.55 -5.94 2.93
N MET A 60 4.08 -6.67 1.98
CA MET A 60 3.43 -7.05 0.73
C MET A 60 3.29 -8.56 0.69
N VAL A 61 2.23 -9.04 0.10
CA VAL A 61 2.01 -10.48 -0.11
C VAL A 61 1.87 -10.74 -1.60
N ALA A 62 2.53 -11.78 -2.08
CA ALA A 62 2.41 -12.24 -3.45
C ALA A 62 2.29 -13.76 -3.48
N HIS A 63 1.82 -14.32 -4.59
CA HIS A 63 1.82 -15.77 -4.75
C HIS A 63 2.63 -16.19 -5.98
N PHE A 64 3.15 -17.39 -5.92
CA PHE A 64 3.81 -18.09 -7.02
C PHE A 64 3.60 -19.60 -6.86
N ASP A 65 3.86 -20.34 -7.93
CA ASP A 65 3.70 -21.79 -7.97
C ASP A 65 5.04 -22.49 -8.09
N SER A 66 5.18 -23.61 -7.37
CA SER A 66 6.31 -24.51 -7.45
C SER A 66 5.83 -25.90 -7.88
N ASP A 67 6.60 -26.57 -8.75
CA ASP A 67 6.29 -27.94 -9.16
C ASP A 67 6.46 -28.93 -8.02
N GLU A 68 7.42 -28.66 -7.14
CA GLU A 68 7.74 -29.49 -5.98
C GLU A 68 7.50 -28.74 -4.69
N PRO A 69 7.18 -29.43 -3.59
CA PRO A 69 7.15 -28.77 -2.27
C PRO A 69 8.52 -28.19 -1.91
N LEU A 70 8.50 -27.01 -1.29
CA LEU A 70 9.71 -26.27 -0.92
C LEU A 70 9.96 -26.38 0.58
N ASP A 71 11.25 -26.45 0.94
CA ASP A 71 11.69 -26.12 2.30
C ASP A 71 11.59 -24.60 2.45
N THR A 72 10.55 -24.12 3.10
CA THR A 72 10.21 -22.70 3.14
C THR A 72 11.26 -21.85 3.86
N ALA A 73 11.86 -22.38 4.93
CA ALA A 73 12.92 -21.67 5.68
C ALA A 73 14.19 -21.54 4.84
N PHE A 74 14.61 -22.63 4.20
CA PHE A 74 15.77 -22.64 3.32
C PHE A 74 15.57 -21.68 2.13
N PHE A 75 14.40 -21.73 1.51
CA PHE A 75 14.08 -20.89 0.34
C PHE A 75 14.05 -19.39 0.71
N THR A 76 13.50 -19.06 1.86
CA THR A 76 13.48 -17.68 2.38
C THR A 76 14.90 -17.15 2.57
N ASP A 77 15.78 -17.96 3.18
CA ASP A 77 17.19 -17.57 3.35
C ASP A 77 17.88 -17.34 2.01
N LYS A 78 17.68 -18.24 1.05
CA LYS A 78 18.29 -18.11 -0.29
C LYS A 78 17.78 -16.90 -1.06
N LEU A 79 16.48 -16.61 -0.99
CA LEU A 79 15.90 -15.41 -1.60
C LEU A 79 16.54 -14.14 -1.04
N ASN A 80 16.70 -14.05 0.27
CA ASN A 80 17.28 -12.88 0.91
C ASN A 80 18.77 -12.69 0.57
N ARG A 81 19.47 -13.74 0.18
CA ARG A 81 20.85 -13.64 -0.31
C ARG A 81 20.93 -13.12 -1.76
N LEU A 82 19.92 -13.39 -2.56
CA LEU A 82 19.87 -12.97 -3.97
C LEU A 82 19.26 -11.59 -4.16
N LEU A 83 18.34 -11.20 -3.28
CA LEU A 83 17.63 -9.92 -3.41
C LEU A 83 18.54 -8.76 -3.00
N PRO A 84 18.33 -7.56 -3.60
CA PRO A 84 19.06 -6.37 -3.20
C PRO A 84 18.73 -5.95 -1.75
N PRO A 85 19.53 -5.07 -1.13
CA PRO A 85 19.36 -4.69 0.28
C PRO A 85 18.01 -4.02 0.61
N ASP A 86 17.33 -3.48 -0.38
CA ASP A 86 16.07 -2.76 -0.21
C ASP A 86 14.83 -3.65 -0.40
N ILE A 87 15.00 -4.96 -0.57
CA ILE A 87 13.92 -5.95 -0.61
C ILE A 87 14.25 -7.10 0.33
N SER A 88 13.32 -7.45 1.21
CA SER A 88 13.50 -8.54 2.18
C SER A 88 12.27 -9.44 2.21
N VAL A 89 12.50 -10.75 2.23
CA VAL A 89 11.44 -11.75 2.37
C VAL A 89 11.38 -12.19 3.83
N TYR A 90 10.18 -12.13 4.42
CA TYR A 90 9.94 -12.59 5.79
C TYR A 90 9.76 -14.10 5.86
N ARG A 91 8.92 -14.63 4.99
CA ARG A 91 8.56 -16.07 4.98
C ARG A 91 7.77 -16.44 3.74
N LEU A 92 7.70 -17.75 3.49
CA LEU A 92 6.78 -18.39 2.57
C LEU A 92 5.78 -19.22 3.37
N ARG A 93 4.52 -19.24 2.91
CA ARG A 93 3.48 -20.12 3.47
C ARG A 93 2.80 -20.88 2.36
N ALA A 94 2.64 -22.19 2.53
CA ALA A 94 1.86 -23.00 1.60
C ALA A 94 0.37 -22.63 1.71
N VAL A 95 -0.27 -22.50 0.57
CA VAL A 95 -1.70 -22.14 0.47
C VAL A 95 -2.42 -23.11 -0.46
N LYS A 96 -3.74 -23.10 -0.41
CA LYS A 96 -4.58 -23.87 -1.31
C LYS A 96 -4.27 -23.52 -2.78
N PRO A 97 -4.42 -24.46 -3.72
CA PRO A 97 -4.03 -24.23 -5.13
C PRO A 97 -4.76 -23.07 -5.82
N ASP A 98 -5.97 -22.75 -5.39
CA ASP A 98 -6.78 -21.67 -5.93
C ASP A 98 -6.65 -20.36 -5.14
N ALA A 99 -5.85 -20.32 -4.07
CA ALA A 99 -5.63 -19.10 -3.30
C ALA A 99 -4.97 -18.04 -4.16
N HIS A 100 -5.47 -16.80 -4.07
CA HIS A 100 -5.01 -15.69 -4.89
C HIS A 100 -4.63 -14.50 -4.03
N ALA A 101 -3.39 -14.03 -4.14
CA ALA A 101 -2.86 -12.95 -3.29
C ALA A 101 -3.68 -11.65 -3.40
N ARG A 102 -4.23 -11.35 -4.57
CA ARG A 102 -5.04 -10.14 -4.78
C ARG A 102 -6.52 -10.37 -4.49
N PHE A 103 -7.13 -11.38 -5.09
CA PHE A 103 -8.58 -11.56 -5.06
C PHE A 103 -9.09 -12.10 -3.73
N ASP A 104 -8.27 -12.84 -2.98
CA ASP A 104 -8.65 -13.38 -1.67
C ASP A 104 -8.29 -12.48 -0.51
N ALA A 105 -7.59 -11.37 -0.74
CA ALA A 105 -7.32 -10.40 0.30
C ALA A 105 -8.63 -9.70 0.73
N THR A 106 -8.88 -9.69 2.03
CA THR A 106 -10.10 -9.10 2.61
C THR A 106 -9.92 -7.66 3.05
N ALA A 107 -8.67 -7.26 3.32
CA ALA A 107 -8.35 -5.89 3.72
C ALA A 107 -6.90 -5.54 3.39
N ARG A 108 -6.66 -4.26 3.17
CA ARG A 108 -5.32 -3.67 3.06
C ARG A 108 -5.25 -2.46 3.97
N MET A 109 -4.09 -2.25 4.59
CA MET A 109 -3.85 -1.11 5.46
C MET A 109 -2.63 -0.33 4.98
N TYR A 110 -2.78 0.99 4.89
CA TYR A 110 -1.71 1.92 4.56
C TYR A 110 -1.45 2.87 5.71
N LYS A 111 -0.21 3.32 5.82
CA LYS A 111 0.19 4.42 6.71
C LYS A 111 0.88 5.50 5.91
N TYR A 112 0.56 6.74 6.22
CA TYR A 112 1.19 7.92 5.63
C TYR A 112 1.77 8.79 6.73
N TYR A 113 3.08 9.06 6.68
CA TYR A 113 3.81 9.77 7.74
C TYR A 113 4.03 11.22 7.36
N VAL A 114 3.72 12.12 8.29
CA VAL A 114 3.98 13.56 8.16
C VAL A 114 4.80 14.04 9.34
N THR A 115 5.62 15.06 9.13
CA THR A 115 6.41 15.68 10.17
C THR A 115 6.41 17.20 10.00
N THR A 116 6.46 17.93 11.13
CA THR A 116 6.62 19.39 11.13
C THR A 116 8.08 19.81 11.27
N GLU A 117 8.99 18.86 11.48
CA GLU A 117 10.40 19.11 11.67
C GLU A 117 11.22 18.75 10.42
N LYS A 118 12.23 19.57 10.13
CA LYS A 118 13.22 19.24 9.13
C LYS A 118 14.21 18.22 9.70
N SER A 119 14.25 17.01 9.11
CA SER A 119 15.21 15.97 9.52
C SER A 119 15.92 15.39 8.29
N PRO A 120 17.26 15.41 8.26
CA PRO A 120 18.02 14.78 7.17
C PRO A 120 17.95 13.25 7.21
N PHE A 121 17.57 12.64 8.34
CA PHE A 121 17.63 11.19 8.54
C PHE A 121 16.35 10.46 8.12
N ASN A 122 15.21 11.14 8.08
CA ASN A 122 13.93 10.51 7.74
C ASN A 122 13.17 11.22 6.60
N ARG A 123 13.80 12.19 5.94
CA ARG A 123 13.18 12.94 4.83
C ARG A 123 12.70 12.06 3.68
N GLN A 124 13.24 10.86 3.56
CA GLN A 124 12.89 9.90 2.52
C GLN A 124 11.58 9.15 2.81
N TYR A 125 11.11 9.19 4.06
CA TYR A 125 9.98 8.38 4.54
C TYR A 125 8.88 9.21 5.19
N ARG A 126 9.03 10.52 5.21
CA ARG A 126 8.06 11.44 5.83
C ARG A 126 7.83 12.65 4.94
N CYS A 127 6.57 13.08 4.87
CA CYS A 127 6.20 14.32 4.20
C CYS A 127 6.33 15.47 5.20
N ARG A 128 7.18 16.45 4.89
CA ARG A 128 7.33 17.62 5.74
C ARG A 128 6.20 18.60 5.52
N LEU A 129 5.59 19.02 6.62
CA LEU A 129 4.60 20.09 6.66
C LEU A 129 5.25 21.35 7.23
N PHE A 130 5.06 22.50 6.57
CA PHE A 130 5.67 23.75 7.01
C PHE A 130 4.88 24.46 8.10
N GLN A 131 3.63 24.07 8.30
CA GLN A 131 2.76 24.51 9.38
C GLN A 131 2.06 23.31 9.98
N THR A 132 1.83 23.35 11.29
CA THR A 132 1.07 22.29 11.95
C THR A 132 -0.41 22.42 11.58
N PRO A 133 -0.99 21.43 10.91
CA PRO A 133 -2.42 21.44 10.59
C PRO A 133 -3.25 21.13 11.83
N ASP A 134 -4.56 21.37 11.74
CA ASP A 134 -5.51 20.99 12.77
C ASP A 134 -5.85 19.49 12.63
N PHE A 135 -5.13 18.64 13.34
CA PHE A 135 -5.31 17.19 13.29
C PHE A 135 -6.67 16.74 13.84
N GLU A 136 -7.22 17.48 14.79
CA GLU A 136 -8.55 17.17 15.33
C GLU A 136 -9.64 17.32 14.27
N ARG A 137 -9.60 18.41 13.50
CA ARG A 137 -10.50 18.59 12.34
C ARG A 137 -10.25 17.59 11.23
N MET A 138 -9.00 17.25 10.98
CA MET A 138 -8.67 16.22 9.99
C MET A 138 -9.22 14.87 10.41
N ASN A 139 -9.19 14.52 11.70
CA ASN A 139 -9.82 13.29 12.20
C ASN A 139 -11.35 13.33 12.09
N GLU A 140 -11.96 14.47 12.36
CA GLU A 140 -13.39 14.66 12.17
C GLU A 140 -13.79 14.42 10.69
N ALA A 141 -13.04 15.02 9.76
CA ALA A 141 -13.24 14.79 8.33
C ALA A 141 -13.00 13.32 7.93
N ALA A 142 -11.95 12.69 8.47
CA ALA A 142 -11.63 11.29 8.18
C ALA A 142 -12.75 10.34 8.60
N ARG A 143 -13.45 10.62 9.70
CA ARG A 143 -14.60 9.83 10.15
C ARG A 143 -15.73 9.82 9.11
N SER A 144 -15.87 10.86 8.31
CA SER A 144 -16.89 10.91 7.25
C SER A 144 -16.67 9.89 6.14
N LEU A 145 -15.44 9.38 5.98
CA LEU A 145 -15.14 8.33 4.99
C LEU A 145 -15.97 7.06 5.20
N PHE A 146 -16.36 6.77 6.45
CA PHE A 146 -17.21 5.61 6.77
C PHE A 146 -18.63 5.73 6.22
N ASP A 147 -19.09 6.92 5.89
CA ASP A 147 -20.45 7.17 5.41
C ASP A 147 -20.60 7.01 3.89
N TYR A 148 -19.52 6.71 3.19
CA TYR A 148 -19.48 6.63 1.72
C TYR A 148 -18.89 5.31 1.25
N THR A 149 -19.19 4.97 0.00
CA THR A 149 -18.61 3.80 -0.69
C THR A 149 -17.97 4.18 -2.02
N ASP A 150 -18.51 5.16 -2.73
CA ASP A 150 -17.98 5.63 -4.01
C ASP A 150 -16.92 6.72 -3.78
N PHE A 151 -15.66 6.39 -4.06
CA PHE A 151 -14.51 7.28 -3.87
C PHE A 151 -13.91 7.77 -5.18
N THR A 152 -14.75 7.98 -6.20
CA THR A 152 -14.32 8.49 -7.51
C THR A 152 -13.48 9.76 -7.39
N SER A 153 -13.79 10.67 -6.44
CA SER A 153 -13.04 11.91 -6.23
C SER A 153 -11.58 11.68 -5.82
N PHE A 154 -11.24 10.50 -5.33
CA PHE A 154 -9.89 10.15 -4.92
C PHE A 154 -9.20 9.14 -5.85
N SER A 155 -9.84 8.82 -6.97
CA SER A 155 -9.32 7.87 -7.94
C SER A 155 -8.51 8.58 -9.03
N LYS A 156 -7.39 7.98 -9.44
CA LYS A 156 -6.68 8.43 -10.63
C LYS A 156 -7.60 8.30 -11.85
N LEU A 157 -7.60 9.32 -12.71
CA LEU A 157 -8.38 9.33 -13.95
C LEU A 157 -7.88 8.24 -14.91
N HIS A 158 -8.79 7.73 -15.75
CA HIS A 158 -8.50 6.79 -16.83
C HIS A 158 -7.92 5.45 -16.32
N THR A 159 -8.56 4.84 -15.33
CA THR A 159 -8.24 3.50 -14.85
C THR A 159 -9.27 2.48 -15.32
N ASP A 160 -8.84 1.21 -15.53
CA ASP A 160 -9.69 0.12 -16.05
C ASP A 160 -10.47 -0.60 -14.93
N VAL A 161 -11.00 0.13 -13.95
CA VAL A 161 -11.78 -0.45 -12.86
C VAL A 161 -13.27 -0.43 -13.16
N LYS A 162 -13.98 -1.50 -12.77
CA LYS A 162 -15.44 -1.62 -12.98
C LYS A 162 -16.24 -0.67 -12.09
N THR A 163 -15.79 -0.47 -10.84
CA THR A 163 -16.40 0.45 -9.88
C THR A 163 -15.33 1.16 -9.09
N ASN A 164 -15.69 2.30 -8.49
CA ASN A 164 -14.84 3.05 -7.56
C ASN A 164 -15.30 2.86 -6.10
N ASN A 165 -15.93 1.72 -5.82
CA ASN A 165 -16.45 1.41 -4.50
C ASN A 165 -15.40 0.75 -3.61
N CYS A 166 -15.24 1.30 -2.41
CA CYS A 166 -14.38 0.78 -1.36
C CYS A 166 -15.13 0.83 -0.04
N ARG A 167 -14.87 -0.14 0.84
CA ARG A 167 -15.42 -0.13 2.20
C ARG A 167 -14.30 0.23 3.16
N ILE A 168 -14.40 1.39 3.77
CA ILE A 168 -13.44 1.88 4.76
C ILE A 168 -13.68 1.16 6.09
N MET A 169 -12.61 0.60 6.67
CA MET A 169 -12.63 -0.12 7.94
C MET A 169 -11.96 0.67 9.07
N HIS A 170 -11.00 1.53 8.73
CA HIS A 170 -10.30 2.39 9.67
C HIS A 170 -9.76 3.61 8.93
N ALA A 171 -9.81 4.79 9.57
CA ALA A 171 -9.24 6.02 9.02
C ALA A 171 -9.02 7.02 10.16
N ALA A 172 -7.76 7.22 10.58
CA ALA A 172 -7.45 8.12 11.69
C ALA A 172 -6.01 8.61 11.65
N TRP A 173 -5.81 9.85 12.10
CA TRP A 173 -4.51 10.41 12.41
C TRP A 173 -4.14 10.11 13.85
N THR A 174 -2.91 9.67 14.07
CA THR A 174 -2.35 9.39 15.39
C THR A 174 -1.01 10.09 15.54
N GLN A 175 -0.77 10.72 16.68
CA GLN A 175 0.51 11.34 16.99
C GLN A 175 1.51 10.26 17.43
N ILE A 176 2.71 10.28 16.85
CA ILE A 176 3.79 9.34 17.18
C ILE A 176 4.75 9.99 18.18
N ASP A 177 5.13 11.23 17.94
CA ASP A 177 6.01 12.01 18.78
C ASP A 177 5.64 13.51 18.67
N ASP A 178 6.41 14.41 19.28
CA ASP A 178 6.09 15.84 19.32
C ASP A 178 5.95 16.49 17.93
N VAL A 179 6.57 15.91 16.90
CA VAL A 179 6.64 16.51 15.55
C VAL A 179 6.12 15.59 14.45
N THR A 180 5.75 14.35 14.78
CA THR A 180 5.38 13.33 13.78
C THR A 180 3.97 12.80 14.01
N TRP A 181 3.21 12.73 12.92
CA TRP A 181 1.88 12.12 12.90
C TRP A 181 1.80 11.09 11.78
N VAL A 182 0.91 10.13 11.95
CA VAL A 182 0.64 9.09 10.95
C VAL A 182 -0.86 9.01 10.68
N PHE A 183 -1.21 8.96 9.39
CA PHE A 183 -2.56 8.61 8.95
C PHE A 183 -2.59 7.13 8.65
N THR A 184 -3.44 6.39 9.37
CA THR A 184 -3.67 4.96 9.15
C THR A 184 -5.04 4.79 8.50
N ILE A 185 -5.08 4.10 7.35
CA ILE A 185 -6.32 3.82 6.64
C ILE A 185 -6.36 2.36 6.22
N GLN A 186 -7.49 1.71 6.48
CA GLN A 186 -7.75 0.32 6.10
C GLN A 186 -9.08 0.24 5.33
N ALA A 187 -9.07 -0.53 4.26
CA ALA A 187 -10.24 -0.79 3.44
C ALA A 187 -10.17 -2.19 2.81
N ASP A 188 -11.29 -2.66 2.30
CA ASP A 188 -11.35 -3.92 1.54
C ASP A 188 -10.55 -3.83 0.24
N ARG A 189 -10.51 -2.65 -0.37
CA ARG A 189 -9.68 -2.34 -1.54
C ARG A 189 -9.38 -0.85 -1.59
N PHE A 190 -8.40 -0.48 -2.40
CA PHE A 190 -8.06 0.91 -2.67
C PHE A 190 -8.02 1.17 -4.17
N LEU A 191 -8.43 2.36 -4.56
CA LEU A 191 -8.29 2.86 -5.92
C LEU A 191 -6.87 3.37 -6.13
N ARG A 192 -6.46 3.45 -7.39
CA ARG A 192 -5.14 3.95 -7.72
C ARG A 192 -4.98 5.41 -7.28
N ASN A 193 -3.89 5.69 -6.54
CA ASN A 193 -3.57 7.00 -5.96
C ASN A 193 -4.51 7.46 -4.84
N MET A 194 -5.44 6.61 -4.38
CA MET A 194 -6.51 7.01 -3.46
C MET A 194 -5.98 7.53 -2.13
N VAL A 195 -5.07 6.81 -1.47
CA VAL A 195 -4.58 7.22 -0.14
C VAL A 195 -3.91 8.58 -0.21
N ARG A 196 -3.10 8.81 -1.24
CA ARG A 196 -2.40 10.07 -1.45
C ARG A 196 -3.36 11.24 -1.72
N ALA A 197 -4.44 11.00 -2.44
CA ALA A 197 -5.48 11.99 -2.70
C ALA A 197 -6.30 12.29 -1.45
N VAL A 198 -6.65 11.27 -0.66
CA VAL A 198 -7.34 11.43 0.62
C VAL A 198 -6.51 12.25 1.58
N VAL A 199 -5.23 11.92 1.76
CA VAL A 199 -4.35 12.67 2.67
C VAL A 199 -4.20 14.12 2.22
N GLY A 200 -3.99 14.35 0.92
CA GLY A 200 -3.88 15.72 0.37
C GLY A 200 -5.12 16.56 0.64
N THR A 201 -6.30 15.95 0.53
CA THR A 201 -7.57 16.64 0.79
C THR A 201 -7.80 16.86 2.28
N LEU A 202 -7.45 15.90 3.14
CA LEU A 202 -7.48 16.06 4.59
C LEU A 202 -6.55 17.19 5.05
N LEU A 203 -5.38 17.33 4.44
CA LEU A 203 -4.47 18.44 4.75
C LEU A 203 -5.09 19.81 4.43
N GLU A 204 -5.93 19.91 3.41
CA GLU A 204 -6.68 21.15 3.14
C GLU A 204 -7.67 21.46 4.28
N VAL A 205 -8.29 20.44 4.85
CA VAL A 205 -9.13 20.61 6.05
C VAL A 205 -8.28 21.10 7.23
N GLY A 206 -7.14 20.47 7.46
CA GLY A 206 -6.22 20.82 8.54
C GLY A 206 -5.65 22.24 8.43
N ARG A 207 -5.52 22.75 7.21
CA ARG A 207 -5.05 24.12 6.94
C ARG A 207 -6.16 25.17 6.96
N GLY A 208 -7.41 24.76 7.17
CA GLY A 208 -8.56 25.64 7.17
C GLY A 208 -9.04 26.09 5.78
N LYS A 209 -8.53 25.49 4.70
CA LYS A 209 -8.96 25.78 3.33
C LYS A 209 -10.26 25.08 2.96
N LEU A 210 -10.59 24.02 3.66
CA LEU A 210 -11.77 23.19 3.44
C LEU A 210 -12.41 22.89 4.79
N THR A 211 -13.74 23.00 4.88
CA THR A 211 -14.46 22.58 6.08
C THR A 211 -14.69 21.08 6.07
N VAL A 212 -15.10 20.51 7.21
CA VAL A 212 -15.49 19.10 7.28
C VAL A 212 -16.66 18.82 6.33
N ASP A 213 -17.67 19.70 6.29
CA ASP A 213 -18.78 19.58 5.33
C ASP A 213 -18.29 19.72 3.89
N GLY A 214 -17.31 20.56 3.65
CA GLY A 214 -16.66 20.70 2.35
C GLY A 214 -15.96 19.42 1.91
N PHE A 215 -15.32 18.72 2.83
CA PHE A 215 -14.70 17.41 2.57
C PHE A 215 -15.76 16.38 2.15
N ARG A 216 -16.90 16.33 2.84
CA ARG A 216 -18.01 15.47 2.46
C ARG A 216 -18.53 15.80 1.05
N ARG A 217 -18.68 17.08 0.73
CA ARG A 217 -19.09 17.51 -0.63
C ARG A 217 -18.11 17.08 -1.71
N VAL A 218 -16.79 17.11 -1.42
CA VAL A 218 -15.77 16.61 -2.35
C VAL A 218 -16.04 15.14 -2.71
N ILE A 219 -16.32 14.29 -1.72
CA ILE A 219 -16.64 12.88 -1.97
C ILE A 219 -17.91 12.75 -2.81
N GLU A 220 -18.96 13.49 -2.45
CA GLU A 220 -20.28 13.42 -3.09
C GLU A 220 -20.26 13.89 -4.56
N GLN A 221 -19.35 14.79 -4.90
CA GLN A 221 -19.23 15.34 -6.26
C GLN A 221 -18.66 14.32 -7.27
N LYS A 222 -18.00 13.28 -6.80
CA LYS A 222 -17.41 12.21 -7.65
C LYS A 222 -16.53 12.76 -8.77
N ASP A 223 -15.71 13.75 -8.45
CA ASP A 223 -14.85 14.46 -9.37
C ASP A 223 -13.45 14.65 -8.78
N ARG A 224 -12.44 14.05 -9.42
CA ARG A 224 -11.04 14.15 -8.97
C ARG A 224 -10.55 15.59 -8.89
N CYS A 225 -11.05 16.45 -9.78
CA CYS A 225 -10.65 17.87 -9.82
C CYS A 225 -11.12 18.67 -8.60
N LYS A 226 -12.10 18.16 -7.85
CA LYS A 226 -12.62 18.80 -6.63
C LYS A 226 -11.82 18.43 -5.38
N ALA A 227 -11.09 17.31 -5.42
CA ALA A 227 -10.22 16.89 -4.34
C ALA A 227 -8.90 17.67 -4.35
N GLY A 228 -8.19 17.64 -3.22
CA GLY A 228 -6.89 18.26 -3.09
C GLY A 228 -5.80 17.56 -3.91
N THR A 229 -4.67 18.23 -4.04
CA THR A 229 -3.48 17.68 -4.67
C THR A 229 -2.98 16.47 -3.88
N SER A 230 -2.65 15.38 -4.59
CA SER A 230 -2.06 14.19 -3.97
C SER A 230 -0.73 14.51 -3.31
N VAL A 231 -0.54 13.99 -2.11
CA VAL A 231 0.74 14.12 -1.39
C VAL A 231 1.82 13.22 -2.02
N PRO A 232 3.12 13.52 -1.80
CA PRO A 232 4.21 12.70 -2.33
C PRO A 232 4.13 11.24 -1.87
N GLY A 233 4.53 10.31 -2.75
CA GLY A 233 4.46 8.87 -2.47
C GLY A 233 5.54 8.34 -1.53
N ASN A 234 6.61 9.09 -1.29
CA ASN A 234 7.76 8.64 -0.48
C ASN A 234 7.47 8.43 1.01
N ALA A 235 6.33 8.92 1.50
CA ALA A 235 5.92 8.72 2.89
C ALA A 235 4.78 7.69 3.04
N LEU A 236 4.40 7.03 1.95
CA LEU A 236 3.33 6.04 1.92
C LEU A 236 3.88 4.63 2.10
N PHE A 237 3.28 3.87 3.01
CA PHE A 237 3.64 2.49 3.32
C PHE A 237 2.41 1.60 3.27
N LEU A 238 2.47 0.52 2.49
CA LEU A 238 1.55 -0.61 2.67
C LEU A 238 2.04 -1.39 3.88
N VAL A 239 1.22 -1.53 4.92
CA VAL A 239 1.65 -2.10 6.20
C VAL A 239 0.97 -3.41 6.54
N ASP A 240 -0.15 -3.73 5.92
CA ASP A 240 -0.85 -5.00 6.17
C ASP A 240 -1.74 -5.40 5.00
N VAL A 241 -1.85 -6.71 4.79
CA VAL A 241 -2.80 -7.35 3.87
C VAL A 241 -3.39 -8.54 4.61
N THR A 242 -4.71 -8.60 4.73
CA THR A 242 -5.42 -9.61 5.51
C THR A 242 -6.04 -10.66 4.59
N TYR A 243 -5.96 -11.93 5.00
CA TYR A 243 -6.52 -13.07 4.28
C TYR A 243 -7.32 -13.97 5.22
N PRO A 244 -8.34 -14.71 4.71
CA PRO A 244 -8.99 -15.76 5.50
C PRO A 244 -8.00 -16.86 5.87
N GLU A 245 -8.05 -17.32 7.13
CA GLU A 245 -7.15 -18.38 7.64
C GLU A 245 -7.31 -19.70 6.88
N GLU A 246 -8.48 -19.98 6.33
CA GLU A 246 -8.77 -21.20 5.58
C GLU A 246 -7.95 -21.36 4.29
N LEU A 247 -7.32 -20.29 3.78
CA LEU A 247 -6.45 -20.36 2.60
C LEU A 247 -5.15 -21.11 2.89
N PHE A 248 -4.71 -21.11 4.14
CA PHE A 248 -3.39 -21.62 4.52
C PHE A 248 -3.45 -23.11 4.82
N ILE A 249 -2.45 -23.82 4.31
CA ILE A 249 -2.27 -25.24 4.60
C ILE A 249 -1.43 -25.35 5.87
N SER A 250 -1.98 -26.06 6.89
CA SER A 250 -1.24 -26.33 8.12
C SER A 250 -0.03 -27.21 7.82
N SER A 251 1.13 -26.77 8.26
CA SER A 251 2.36 -27.58 8.21
C SER A 251 2.39 -28.59 9.34
#